data_960e57ff04e31e1f8260458a0fd5efe7
#
_entry.id   960e57ff04e31e1f8260458a0fd5efe7
#
_cell.length_a   1.000
_cell.length_b   1.000
_cell.length_c   1.000
_cell.angle_alpha   90.00
_cell.angle_beta   90.00
_cell.angle_gamma   90.00
#
_symmetry.space_group_name_H-M   'P 1'
#
loop_
_entity.id
_entity.type
_entity.pdbx_description
1 polymer ?
#
loop_
_entity_poly.entity_id
_entity_poly.type
_entity_poly.pdbx_seq_one_letter_code
_entity_poly.pdbx_strand_id
1 'polypeptide(L)'
;MSASAPVDRVLERIAQGDDIAAACSAEGLACQRDVRVDAHYDGKPVCTVTLAWVVAGHAVLFADEAVAASVAQERLASLAAALAMPVCIVPRAA
;
A
#
# COMPACT_ATOMS: atom_id res chain seq x y z
N MET A 1 25.98 -3.05 1.94
CA MET A 1 24.76 -3.39 1.18
C MET A 1 23.62 -3.62 2.13
N SER A 2 22.58 -2.89 1.98
CA SER A 2 21.42 -3.05 2.87
C SER A 2 20.52 -4.17 2.34
N ALA A 3 20.03 -5.01 3.24
CA ALA A 3 19.00 -5.99 2.91
C ALA A 3 17.69 -5.25 2.64
N SER A 4 16.88 -5.77 1.73
CA SER A 4 15.54 -5.24 1.50
C SER A 4 14.72 -5.39 2.77
N ALA A 5 13.93 -4.38 3.09
CA ALA A 5 12.99 -4.49 4.20
C ALA A 5 11.96 -5.59 3.93
N PRO A 6 11.45 -6.28 4.97
CA PRO A 6 10.43 -7.32 4.77
C PRO A 6 9.23 -6.83 3.98
N VAL A 7 8.79 -5.58 4.18
CA VAL A 7 7.68 -4.99 3.42
C VAL A 7 8.01 -4.96 1.93
N ASP A 8 9.23 -4.57 1.57
CA ASP A 8 9.63 -4.50 0.16
C ASP A 8 9.60 -5.88 -0.50
N ARG A 9 10.04 -6.91 0.22
CA ARG A 9 9.98 -8.29 -0.30
C ARG A 9 8.55 -8.75 -0.52
N VAL A 10 7.64 -8.42 0.41
CA VAL A 10 6.23 -8.74 0.24
C VAL A 10 5.64 -8.02 -0.97
N LEU A 11 5.95 -6.73 -1.12
CA LEU A 11 5.42 -5.95 -2.25
C LEU A 11 5.92 -6.49 -3.59
N GLU A 12 7.18 -6.92 -3.67
CA GLU A 12 7.70 -7.55 -4.88
C GLU A 12 6.96 -8.84 -5.23
N ARG A 13 6.71 -9.69 -4.23
CA ARG A 13 5.97 -10.94 -4.43
C ARG A 13 4.53 -10.67 -4.88
N ILE A 14 3.88 -9.69 -4.27
CA ILE A 14 2.52 -9.31 -4.64
C ILE A 14 2.48 -8.81 -6.09
N ALA A 15 3.48 -8.01 -6.49
CA ALA A 15 3.56 -7.51 -7.86
C ALA A 15 3.71 -8.65 -8.87
N GLN A 16 4.28 -9.79 -8.46
CA GLN A 16 4.42 -10.98 -9.29
C GLN A 16 3.16 -11.85 -9.30
N GLY A 17 2.13 -11.46 -8.57
CA GLY A 17 0.87 -12.18 -8.53
C GLY A 17 0.70 -13.13 -7.34
N ASP A 18 1.63 -13.15 -6.40
CA ASP A 18 1.55 -14.00 -5.22
C ASP A 18 0.40 -13.57 -4.31
N ASP A 19 -0.12 -14.52 -3.55
CA ASP A 19 -1.15 -14.25 -2.55
C ASP A 19 -0.60 -13.34 -1.44
N ILE A 20 -1.33 -12.29 -1.12
CA ILE A 20 -0.89 -11.28 -0.14
C ILE A 20 -0.71 -11.88 1.25
N ALA A 21 -1.70 -12.64 1.70
CA ALA A 21 -1.65 -13.25 3.04
C ALA A 21 -0.48 -14.21 3.16
N ALA A 22 -0.22 -15.01 2.14
CA ALA A 22 0.89 -15.95 2.12
C ALA A 22 2.24 -15.22 2.12
N ALA A 23 2.35 -14.16 1.32
CA ALA A 23 3.58 -13.36 1.27
C ALA A 23 3.88 -12.70 2.61
N CYS A 24 2.86 -12.14 3.25
CA CYS A 24 3.02 -11.52 4.58
C CYS A 24 3.41 -12.56 5.63
N SER A 25 2.77 -13.72 5.62
CA SER A 25 3.05 -14.80 6.56
C SER A 25 4.50 -15.28 6.42
N ALA A 26 5.00 -15.39 5.20
CA ALA A 26 6.38 -15.83 4.94
C ALA A 26 7.41 -14.87 5.53
N GLU A 27 7.07 -13.57 5.63
CA GLU A 27 7.97 -12.55 6.18
C GLU A 27 7.64 -12.19 7.63
N GLY A 28 6.65 -12.85 8.23
CA GLY A 28 6.24 -12.56 9.59
C GLY A 28 5.57 -11.19 9.76
N LEU A 29 4.95 -10.66 8.71
CA LEU A 29 4.31 -9.36 8.74
C LEU A 29 2.80 -9.48 8.93
N ALA A 30 2.23 -8.54 9.67
CA ALA A 30 0.79 -8.43 9.81
C ALA A 30 0.19 -7.89 8.51
N CYS A 31 -0.94 -8.45 8.09
CA CYS A 31 -1.72 -7.89 7.01
C CYS A 31 -3.19 -7.82 7.43
N GLN A 32 -3.89 -6.79 6.93
CA GLN A 32 -5.29 -6.55 7.23
C GLN A 32 -6.03 -6.32 5.93
N ARG A 33 -7.28 -6.78 5.87
CA ARG A 33 -8.16 -6.60 4.71
C ARG A 33 -9.30 -5.67 5.07
N ASP A 34 -9.78 -4.95 4.05
CA ASP A 34 -10.97 -4.12 4.15
C ASP A 34 -10.92 -3.18 5.35
N VAL A 35 -9.82 -2.44 5.44
CA VAL A 35 -9.59 -1.51 6.54
C VAL A 35 -10.25 -0.18 6.23
N ARG A 36 -11.13 0.27 7.09
CA ARG A 36 -11.76 1.58 6.96
C ARG A 36 -10.91 2.64 7.64
N VAL A 37 -10.61 3.68 6.90
CA VAL A 37 -9.86 4.82 7.44
C VAL A 37 -10.52 6.11 6.98
N ASP A 38 -10.45 7.13 7.83
CA ASP A 38 -10.92 8.45 7.46
C ASP A 38 -9.81 9.19 6.73
N ALA A 39 -10.11 9.68 5.54
CA ALA A 39 -9.19 10.54 4.80
C ALA A 39 -9.36 11.96 5.30
N HIS A 40 -8.23 12.63 5.52
CA HIS A 40 -8.21 14.00 6.05
C HIS A 40 -7.64 14.96 5.04
N TYR A 41 -8.19 16.16 5.04
CA TYR A 41 -7.63 17.28 4.30
C TYR A 41 -7.60 18.49 5.23
N ASP A 42 -6.42 19.08 5.37
CA ASP A 42 -6.22 20.26 6.23
C ASP A 42 -6.67 20.00 7.67
N GLY A 43 -6.37 18.80 8.18
CA GLY A 43 -6.69 18.40 9.53
C GLY A 43 -8.13 18.00 9.77
N LYS A 44 -8.97 17.98 8.74
CA LYS A 44 -10.39 17.68 8.86
C LYS A 44 -10.74 16.40 8.08
N PRO A 45 -11.58 15.52 8.64
CA PRO A 45 -12.03 14.36 7.90
C PRO A 45 -12.95 14.79 6.75
N VAL A 46 -12.68 14.26 5.55
CA VAL A 46 -13.45 14.60 4.35
C VAL A 46 -14.26 13.41 3.83
N CYS A 47 -13.77 12.19 4.03
CA CYS A 47 -14.49 10.99 3.62
C CYS A 47 -13.90 9.77 4.32
N THR A 48 -14.64 8.67 4.28
CA THR A 48 -14.13 7.37 4.73
C THR A 48 -13.80 6.54 3.50
N VAL A 49 -12.61 5.96 3.49
CA VAL A 49 -12.19 5.05 2.41
C VAL A 49 -11.96 3.66 2.99
N THR A 50 -12.21 2.65 2.17
CA THR A 50 -11.90 1.27 2.53
C THR A 50 -10.66 0.85 1.76
N LEU A 51 -9.61 0.51 2.50
CA LEU A 51 -8.38 0.01 1.91
C LEU A 51 -8.50 -1.51 1.77
N ALA A 52 -8.26 -2.01 0.56
CA ALA A 52 -8.36 -3.45 0.32
C ALA A 52 -7.35 -4.22 1.16
N TRP A 53 -6.13 -3.70 1.28
CA TRP A 53 -5.07 -4.31 2.07
C TRP A 53 -4.22 -3.27 2.78
N VAL A 54 -3.81 -3.62 4.00
CA VAL A 54 -2.80 -2.88 4.76
C VAL A 54 -1.75 -3.90 5.20
N VAL A 55 -0.51 -3.69 4.80
CA VAL A 55 0.61 -4.58 5.10
C VAL A 55 1.58 -3.87 6.02
N ALA A 56 1.74 -4.36 7.24
CA ALA A 56 2.64 -3.78 8.25
C ALA A 56 2.44 -2.27 8.41
N GLY A 57 1.19 -1.81 8.40
CA GLY A 57 0.86 -0.40 8.54
C GLY A 57 0.96 0.41 7.25
N HIS A 58 1.24 -0.23 6.11
CA HIS A 58 1.32 0.44 4.80
C HIS A 58 0.07 0.16 3.99
N ALA A 59 -0.58 1.21 3.52
CA ALA A 59 -1.70 1.05 2.59
C ALA A 59 -1.17 0.54 1.25
N VAL A 60 -1.75 -0.54 0.74
CA VAL A 60 -1.34 -1.14 -0.53
C VAL A 60 -2.41 -0.87 -1.56
N LEU A 61 -2.03 -0.16 -2.62
CA LEU A 61 -2.90 0.15 -3.74
C LEU A 61 -2.40 -0.55 -4.98
N PHE A 62 -3.32 -1.11 -5.76
CA PHE A 62 -2.96 -1.76 -7.01
C PHE A 62 -3.30 -0.87 -8.20
N ALA A 63 -2.43 -0.87 -9.19
CA ALA A 63 -2.64 -0.14 -10.44
C ALA A 63 -1.93 -0.91 -11.55
N ASP A 64 -2.33 -0.69 -12.80
CA ASP A 64 -1.57 -1.28 -13.90
C ASP A 64 -0.17 -0.64 -13.97
N GLU A 65 0.74 -1.28 -14.70
CA GLU A 65 2.13 -0.84 -14.75
C GLU A 65 2.29 0.60 -15.24
N ALA A 66 1.51 1.00 -16.23
CA ALA A 66 1.59 2.35 -16.78
C ALA A 66 1.16 3.40 -15.76
N VAL A 67 0.05 3.13 -15.06
CA VAL A 67 -0.44 4.04 -14.01
C VAL A 67 0.53 4.07 -12.85
N ALA A 68 1.00 2.91 -12.39
CA ALA A 68 1.95 2.83 -11.27
C ALA A 68 3.23 3.61 -11.56
N ALA A 69 3.74 3.50 -12.78
CA ALA A 69 4.95 4.21 -13.19
C ALA A 69 4.76 5.72 -13.33
N SER A 70 3.52 6.16 -13.55
CA SER A 70 3.22 7.58 -13.78
C SER A 70 2.91 8.36 -12.51
N VAL A 71 2.70 7.69 -11.37
CA VAL A 71 2.34 8.36 -10.13
C VAL A 71 3.55 9.10 -9.56
N ALA A 72 3.42 10.40 -9.38
CA ALA A 72 4.48 11.22 -8.82
C ALA A 72 4.63 10.99 -7.32
N GLN A 73 5.85 11.11 -6.82
CA GLN A 73 6.13 11.00 -5.39
C GLN A 73 5.31 11.98 -4.56
N GLU A 74 5.07 13.18 -5.10
CA GLU A 74 4.25 14.19 -4.44
C GLU A 74 2.83 13.69 -4.19
N ARG A 75 2.27 12.97 -5.16
CA ARG A 75 0.92 12.41 -5.04
C ARG A 75 0.87 11.32 -3.98
N LEU A 76 1.89 10.46 -3.95
CA LEU A 76 2.00 9.43 -2.90
C LEU A 76 2.11 10.06 -1.52
N ALA A 77 2.90 11.11 -1.40
CA ALA A 77 3.06 11.84 -0.14
C ALA A 77 1.73 12.47 0.30
N SER A 78 0.98 13.04 -0.64
CA SER A 78 -0.33 13.63 -0.35
C SER A 78 -1.33 12.57 0.11
N LEU A 79 -1.34 11.41 -0.52
CA LEU A 79 -2.21 10.29 -0.11
C LEU A 79 -1.82 9.79 1.27
N ALA A 80 -0.52 9.64 1.54
CA ALA A 80 -0.03 9.21 2.85
C ALA A 80 -0.45 10.19 3.94
N ALA A 81 -0.35 11.48 3.69
CA ALA A 81 -0.78 12.49 4.64
C ALA A 81 -2.29 12.42 4.88
N ALA A 82 -3.08 12.24 3.82
CA ALA A 82 -4.53 12.13 3.93
C ALA A 82 -4.97 10.91 4.74
N LEU A 83 -4.27 9.79 4.58
CA LEU A 83 -4.61 8.53 5.25
C LEU A 83 -3.86 8.32 6.57
N ALA A 84 -2.91 9.18 6.90
CA ALA A 84 -2.06 9.08 8.08
C ALA A 84 -1.28 7.75 8.14
N MET A 85 -0.88 7.23 6.99
CA MET A 85 -0.05 6.03 6.89
C MET A 85 0.70 6.02 5.56
N PRO A 86 1.85 5.33 5.48
CA PRO A 86 2.56 5.20 4.22
C PRO A 86 1.70 4.51 3.16
N VAL A 87 1.84 4.93 1.92
CA VAL A 87 1.09 4.38 0.79
C VAL A 87 2.07 3.78 -0.22
N CYS A 88 1.79 2.54 -0.63
CA CYS A 88 2.57 1.85 -1.63
C CYS A 88 1.68 1.53 -2.83
N ILE A 89 2.17 1.80 -4.04
CA ILE A 89 1.46 1.40 -5.26
C ILE A 89 2.18 0.19 -5.83
N VAL A 90 1.42 -0.89 -6.01
CA VAL A 90 1.96 -2.14 -6.56
C VAL A 90 1.44 -2.28 -7.98
N PRO A 91 2.34 -2.35 -8.99
CA PRO A 91 1.91 -2.62 -10.35
C PRO A 91 1.39 -4.05 -10.46
N ARG A 92 0.17 -4.18 -10.92
CA ARG A 92 -0.46 -5.48 -11.05
C ARG A 92 -1.40 -5.47 -12.25
N ALA A 93 -1.31 -6.46 -13.10
CA ALA A 93 -2.21 -6.61 -14.22
C ALA A 93 -3.63 -6.83 -13.69
N ALA A 94 -4.57 -6.17 -14.33
CA ALA A 94 -5.98 -6.30 -13.97
C ALA A 94 -6.51 -7.70 -14.30
#